data_70f6586ac1c161c827130a5ace049e15
#
_entry.id   70f6586ac1c161c827130a5ace049e15
#
_cell.length_a   1.000
_cell.length_b   1.000
_cell.length_c   1.000
_cell.angle_alpha   90.00
_cell.angle_beta   90.00
_cell.angle_gamma   90.00
#
_symmetry.space_group_name_H-M   'P 1'
#
loop_
_entity.id
_entity.type
_entity.pdbx_description
1 polymer ?
#
loop_
_entity_poly.entity_id
_entity_poly.type
_entity_poly.pdbx_seq_one_letter_code
_entity_poly.pdbx_strand_id
1 'polypeptide(L)'
;MQKIIFMDVDGTLVNDHGVVPESAKLAVQKARENGHLVFICTGRSKAELFKEIIDIGFDGIIGAAGGYIEAGEEVLLHERVKKEDVQHLVQFFNQNGIDFYLESNGGLFASENCKKHIQGIIEKLLIENPGAREEIEKGLQPFHDCLIEGEDLIRDDINKISFLGSSLSIETIHQEFSPKFTVIPSTVPLFGENSGELSVPGIHKATAIEKLIRHLNIKKENTFAYGDGLNDMEMLQYVQYGIAMGNAKETLKAAADDITDTHDEHGIYHSFKKYGLIQD
;
A
#
# COMPACT_ATOMS: atom_id res chain seq x y z
N MET A 1 27.97 -4.48 -8.58
CA MET A 1 26.88 -4.85 -9.54
C MET A 1 25.60 -4.20 -9.03
N GLN A 2 24.84 -3.53 -9.92
CA GLN A 2 23.61 -2.86 -9.55
C GLN A 2 22.56 -3.85 -9.03
N LYS A 3 21.93 -3.53 -7.91
CA LYS A 3 20.79 -4.24 -7.31
C LYS A 3 19.55 -3.39 -7.45
N ILE A 4 18.37 -4.02 -7.37
CA ILE A 4 17.08 -3.36 -7.27
C ILE A 4 16.37 -3.82 -5.99
N ILE A 5 15.87 -2.87 -5.22
CA ILE A 5 15.26 -3.07 -3.91
C ILE A 5 13.81 -2.61 -3.99
N PHE A 6 12.88 -3.47 -3.60
CA PHE A 6 11.45 -3.18 -3.49
C PHE A 6 11.08 -3.05 -2.03
N MET A 7 10.46 -1.96 -1.67
CA MET A 7 10.18 -1.63 -0.28
C MET A 7 8.69 -1.37 -0.10
N ASP A 8 8.05 -2.19 0.73
CA ASP A 8 6.71 -1.86 1.18
C ASP A 8 6.71 -0.59 2.05
N VAL A 9 5.56 0.03 2.22
CA VAL A 9 5.43 1.29 2.96
C VAL A 9 4.97 1.04 4.39
N ASP A 10 3.76 0.54 4.59
CA ASP A 10 3.12 0.44 5.90
C ASP A 10 3.72 -0.69 6.73
N GLY A 11 4.27 -0.38 7.90
CA GLY A 11 4.94 -1.36 8.75
C GLY A 11 6.35 -1.78 8.27
N THR A 12 6.81 -1.22 7.15
CA THR A 12 8.13 -1.49 6.58
C THR A 12 8.95 -0.21 6.50
N LEU A 13 8.63 0.69 5.57
CA LEU A 13 9.30 1.99 5.43
C LEU A 13 8.84 2.98 6.50
N VAL A 14 7.55 3.01 6.79
CA VAL A 14 6.93 3.80 7.85
C VAL A 14 6.59 2.92 9.04
N ASN A 15 6.70 3.46 10.24
CA ASN A 15 6.30 2.80 11.47
C ASN A 15 4.78 2.94 11.72
N ASP A 16 4.30 2.35 12.83
CA ASP A 16 2.89 2.36 13.22
C ASP A 16 2.30 3.76 13.44
N HIS A 17 3.15 4.78 13.56
CA HIS A 17 2.76 6.20 13.67
C HIS A 17 2.77 6.94 12.32
N GLY A 18 3.00 6.25 11.21
CA GLY A 18 3.09 6.85 9.87
C GLY A 18 4.38 7.64 9.63
N VAL A 19 5.40 7.48 10.49
CA VAL A 19 6.68 8.18 10.41
C VAL A 19 7.75 7.31 9.77
N VAL A 20 8.53 7.88 8.84
CA VAL A 20 9.71 7.22 8.28
C VAL A 20 10.90 7.43 9.23
N PRO A 21 11.51 6.36 9.80
CA PRO A 21 12.71 6.49 10.62
C PRO A 21 13.87 7.10 9.81
N GLU A 22 14.65 7.97 10.44
CA GLU A 22 15.80 8.61 9.78
C GLU A 22 16.84 7.61 9.27
N SER A 23 16.99 6.47 9.96
CA SER A 23 17.86 5.39 9.49
C SER A 23 17.38 4.74 8.19
N ALA A 24 16.07 4.62 7.99
CA ALA A 24 15.49 4.11 6.76
C ALA A 24 15.69 5.08 5.59
N LYS A 25 15.46 6.39 5.82
CA LYS A 25 15.76 7.44 4.81
C LYS A 25 17.22 7.40 4.39
N LEU A 26 18.13 7.37 5.37
CA LEU A 26 19.56 7.31 5.12
C LEU A 26 19.95 6.05 4.34
N ALA A 27 19.36 4.89 4.66
CA ALA A 27 19.62 3.64 3.96
C ALA A 27 19.20 3.74 2.48
N VAL A 28 18.01 4.26 2.19
CA VAL A 28 17.52 4.47 0.81
C VAL A 28 18.47 5.39 0.04
N GLN A 29 18.83 6.54 0.61
CA GLN A 29 19.71 7.52 -0.04
C GLN A 29 21.09 6.93 -0.33
N LYS A 30 21.75 6.31 0.67
CA LYS A 30 23.06 5.66 0.49
C LYS A 30 23.03 4.51 -0.54
N ALA A 31 21.97 3.70 -0.57
CA ALA A 31 21.85 2.62 -1.54
C ALA A 31 21.79 3.18 -2.97
N ARG A 32 21.04 4.26 -3.19
CA ARG A 32 20.97 4.95 -4.48
C ARG A 32 22.29 5.63 -4.86
N GLU A 33 22.98 6.26 -3.91
CA GLU A 33 24.35 6.81 -4.11
C GLU A 33 25.36 5.72 -4.53
N ASN A 34 25.18 4.49 -4.02
CA ASN A 34 25.98 3.31 -4.42
C ASN A 34 25.59 2.75 -5.79
N GLY A 35 24.63 3.37 -6.50
CA GLY A 35 24.17 2.97 -7.82
C GLY A 35 23.16 1.84 -7.84
N HIS A 36 22.52 1.54 -6.70
CA HIS A 36 21.37 0.65 -6.62
C HIS A 36 20.08 1.39 -6.95
N LEU A 37 19.05 0.66 -7.36
CA LEU A 37 17.71 1.19 -7.58
C LEU A 37 16.82 0.84 -6.38
N VAL A 38 16.08 1.82 -5.87
CA VAL A 38 15.12 1.61 -4.78
C VAL A 38 13.74 2.05 -5.21
N PHE A 39 12.80 1.12 -5.19
CA PHE A 39 11.40 1.31 -5.58
C PHE A 39 10.47 1.15 -4.39
N ILE A 40 9.48 2.02 -4.29
CA ILE A 40 8.30 1.75 -3.45
C ILE A 40 7.51 0.60 -4.08
N CYS A 41 7.00 -0.32 -3.25
CA CYS A 41 6.13 -1.42 -3.68
C CYS A 41 4.98 -1.61 -2.68
N THR A 42 3.86 -0.91 -2.88
CA THR A 42 2.81 -0.73 -1.88
C THR A 42 1.41 -1.06 -2.37
N GLY A 43 0.51 -1.35 -1.43
CA GLY A 43 -0.94 -1.41 -1.66
C GLY A 43 -1.58 -0.05 -1.92
N ARG A 44 -0.93 1.04 -1.49
CA ARG A 44 -1.43 2.40 -1.65
C ARG A 44 -1.50 2.82 -3.11
N SER A 45 -2.49 3.62 -3.46
CA SER A 45 -2.49 4.38 -4.72
C SER A 45 -1.52 5.55 -4.61
N LYS A 46 -1.07 6.10 -5.75
CA LYS A 46 -0.08 7.19 -5.77
C LYS A 46 -0.52 8.42 -4.95
N ALA A 47 -1.83 8.72 -4.93
CA ALA A 47 -2.39 9.82 -4.15
C ALA A 47 -2.24 9.66 -2.62
N GLU A 48 -1.98 8.44 -2.14
CA GLU A 48 -1.78 8.12 -0.72
C GLU A 48 -0.29 8.13 -0.31
N LEU A 49 0.61 8.36 -1.27
CA LEU A 49 2.03 8.53 -1.00
C LEU A 49 2.31 10.00 -0.70
N PHE A 50 2.27 10.34 0.58
CA PHE A 50 2.48 11.71 1.02
C PHE A 50 3.89 12.21 0.72
N LYS A 51 4.03 13.53 0.70
CA LYS A 51 5.28 14.23 0.32
C LYS A 51 6.49 13.76 1.13
N GLU A 52 6.32 13.47 2.41
CA GLU A 52 7.38 13.01 3.31
C GLU A 52 8.02 11.69 2.87
N ILE A 53 7.24 10.83 2.20
CA ILE A 53 7.73 9.56 1.64
C ILE A 53 8.41 9.83 0.29
N ILE A 54 7.76 10.59 -0.58
CA ILE A 54 8.27 10.86 -1.94
C ILE A 54 9.57 11.65 -1.91
N ASP A 55 9.72 12.61 -0.98
CA ASP A 55 10.91 13.46 -0.85
C ASP A 55 12.17 12.69 -0.39
N ILE A 56 12.04 11.45 0.11
CA ILE A 56 13.21 10.60 0.38
C ILE A 56 13.98 10.33 -0.92
N GLY A 57 13.26 10.28 -2.03
CA GLY A 57 13.77 10.02 -3.36
C GLY A 57 13.85 8.53 -3.65
N PHE A 58 13.00 8.06 -4.53
CA PHE A 58 12.97 6.68 -5.05
C PHE A 58 13.16 6.70 -6.56
N ASP A 59 13.53 5.56 -7.15
CA ASP A 59 13.70 5.44 -8.60
C ASP A 59 12.38 5.15 -9.31
N GLY A 60 11.33 4.87 -8.54
CA GLY A 60 9.97 4.71 -9.03
C GLY A 60 9.04 4.06 -8.01
N ILE A 61 7.84 3.72 -8.46
CA ILE A 61 6.73 3.27 -7.64
C ILE A 61 6.04 2.06 -8.29
N ILE A 62 5.83 1.02 -7.53
CA ILE A 62 4.80 0.01 -7.75
C ILE A 62 3.70 0.31 -6.74
N GLY A 63 2.58 0.84 -7.20
CA GLY A 63 1.42 1.22 -6.39
C GLY A 63 0.19 0.37 -6.68
N ALA A 64 -0.90 0.64 -5.94
CA ALA A 64 -2.17 -0.06 -6.10
C ALA A 64 -2.02 -1.59 -6.11
N ALA A 65 -1.22 -2.13 -5.17
CA ALA A 65 -0.89 -3.54 -5.04
C ALA A 65 -0.29 -4.19 -6.31
N GLY A 66 0.29 -3.39 -7.21
CA GLY A 66 0.87 -3.84 -8.48
C GLY A 66 0.11 -3.39 -9.73
N GLY A 67 -1.02 -2.69 -9.57
CA GLY A 67 -1.80 -2.12 -10.67
C GLY A 67 -1.19 -0.89 -11.33
N TYR A 68 -0.21 -0.29 -10.69
CA TYR A 68 0.51 0.88 -11.19
C TYR A 68 2.02 0.68 -11.11
N ILE A 69 2.72 0.98 -12.19
CA ILE A 69 4.19 0.94 -12.25
C ILE A 69 4.69 2.21 -12.89
N GLU A 70 5.54 2.94 -12.18
CA GLU A 70 6.25 4.12 -12.66
C GLU A 70 7.75 3.94 -12.40
N ALA A 71 8.58 4.20 -13.40
CA ALA A 71 10.03 4.16 -13.30
C ALA A 71 10.59 5.50 -13.80
N GLY A 72 11.19 6.29 -12.90
CA GLY A 72 11.53 7.69 -13.18
C GLY A 72 10.29 8.48 -13.54
N GLU A 73 10.24 9.01 -14.76
CA GLU A 73 9.08 9.76 -15.29
C GLU A 73 8.18 8.93 -16.21
N GLU A 74 8.52 7.65 -16.45
CA GLU A 74 7.79 6.78 -17.36
C GLU A 74 6.77 5.93 -16.61
N VAL A 75 5.49 5.99 -17.02
CA VAL A 75 4.43 5.09 -16.56
C VAL A 75 4.43 3.84 -17.44
N LEU A 76 4.83 2.72 -16.86
CA LEU A 76 4.96 1.42 -17.55
C LEU A 76 3.66 0.61 -17.53
N LEU A 77 2.86 0.80 -16.49
CA LEU A 77 1.59 0.11 -16.30
C LEU A 77 0.62 0.99 -15.52
N HIS A 78 -0.63 1.02 -15.95
CA HIS A 78 -1.73 1.57 -15.17
C HIS A 78 -2.98 0.75 -15.45
N GLU A 79 -3.16 -0.32 -14.70
CA GLU A 79 -4.39 -1.11 -14.71
C GLU A 79 -5.47 -0.37 -13.93
N ARG A 80 -6.63 -0.22 -14.54
CA ARG A 80 -7.74 0.55 -13.98
C ARG A 80 -9.02 -0.27 -14.03
N VAL A 81 -9.87 -0.04 -13.05
CA VAL A 81 -11.22 -0.57 -13.06
C VAL A 81 -12.00 0.03 -14.24
N LYS A 82 -12.72 -0.78 -14.99
CA LYS A 82 -13.54 -0.30 -16.10
C LYS A 82 -14.64 0.62 -15.60
N LYS A 83 -14.91 1.70 -16.31
CA LYS A 83 -15.90 2.71 -15.92
C LYS A 83 -17.30 2.10 -15.68
N GLU A 84 -17.70 1.12 -16.46
CA GLU A 84 -18.98 0.41 -16.31
C GLU A 84 -19.04 -0.36 -14.99
N ASP A 85 -17.92 -0.94 -14.57
CA ASP A 85 -17.82 -1.69 -13.33
C ASP A 85 -17.76 -0.74 -12.11
N VAL A 86 -17.10 0.42 -12.24
CA VAL A 86 -17.19 1.51 -11.25
C VAL A 86 -18.63 1.99 -11.10
N GLN A 87 -19.34 2.22 -12.20
CA GLN A 87 -20.75 2.64 -12.16
C GLN A 87 -21.62 1.62 -11.44
N HIS A 88 -21.47 0.33 -11.74
CA HIS A 88 -22.22 -0.73 -11.09
C HIS A 88 -21.93 -0.76 -9.58
N LEU A 89 -20.66 -0.69 -9.20
CA LEU A 89 -20.24 -0.68 -7.80
C LEU A 89 -20.80 0.51 -7.03
N VAL A 90 -20.67 1.71 -7.57
CA VAL A 90 -21.21 2.95 -6.95
C VAL A 90 -22.72 2.84 -6.73
N GLN A 91 -23.46 2.33 -7.73
CA GLN A 91 -24.90 2.12 -7.62
C GLN A 91 -25.24 1.10 -6.53
N PHE A 92 -24.57 -0.04 -6.52
CA PHE A 92 -24.79 -1.11 -5.54
C PHE A 92 -24.49 -0.64 -4.11
N PHE A 93 -23.37 0.02 -3.90
CA PHE A 93 -22.98 0.49 -2.56
C PHE A 93 -23.93 1.56 -2.06
N ASN A 94 -24.31 2.55 -2.90
CA ASN A 94 -25.28 3.57 -2.53
C ASN A 94 -26.66 2.96 -2.19
N GLN A 95 -27.14 1.98 -2.97
CA GLN A 95 -28.42 1.30 -2.70
C GLN A 95 -28.42 0.52 -1.38
N ASN A 96 -27.27 0.02 -0.95
CA ASN A 96 -27.12 -0.75 0.28
C ASN A 96 -26.60 0.09 1.46
N GLY A 97 -26.43 1.40 1.30
CA GLY A 97 -25.98 2.31 2.35
C GLY A 97 -24.55 2.01 2.83
N ILE A 98 -23.69 1.53 1.93
CA ILE A 98 -22.29 1.22 2.22
C ILE A 98 -21.45 2.45 1.89
N ASP A 99 -20.70 2.94 2.86
CA ASP A 99 -19.75 4.03 2.66
C ASP A 99 -18.45 3.49 2.05
N PHE A 100 -17.91 4.23 1.07
CA PHE A 100 -16.73 3.81 0.32
C PHE A 100 -15.94 5.00 -0.20
N TYR A 101 -14.73 4.75 -0.63
CA TYR A 101 -13.93 5.69 -1.41
C TYR A 101 -13.25 4.98 -2.59
N LEU A 102 -13.11 5.72 -3.68
CA LEU A 102 -12.47 5.28 -4.90
C LEU A 102 -11.03 5.79 -4.91
N GLU A 103 -10.09 4.90 -5.09
CA GLU A 103 -8.66 5.20 -5.09
C GLU A 103 -8.14 5.36 -6.51
N SER A 104 -7.61 6.53 -6.80
CA SER A 104 -6.91 6.81 -8.05
C SER A 104 -5.52 7.41 -7.77
N ASN A 105 -4.72 7.56 -8.82
CA ASN A 105 -3.45 8.28 -8.70
C ASN A 105 -3.63 9.79 -8.52
N GLY A 106 -4.82 10.31 -8.84
CA GLY A 106 -5.16 11.73 -8.74
C GLY A 106 -5.88 12.12 -7.45
N GLY A 107 -6.33 11.16 -6.64
CA GLY A 107 -7.06 11.46 -5.39
C GLY A 107 -7.83 10.27 -4.84
N LEU A 108 -8.40 10.46 -3.67
CA LEU A 108 -9.30 9.52 -3.00
C LEU A 108 -10.71 10.12 -3.00
N PHE A 109 -11.60 9.58 -3.83
CA PHE A 109 -12.92 10.14 -4.07
C PHE A 109 -13.97 9.46 -3.19
N ALA A 110 -14.47 10.18 -2.20
CA ALA A 110 -15.34 9.66 -1.16
C ALA A 110 -16.82 9.66 -1.56
N SER A 111 -17.56 8.61 -1.16
CA SER A 111 -19.03 8.62 -1.17
C SER A 111 -19.58 9.66 -0.19
N GLU A 112 -20.84 10.06 -0.35
CA GLU A 112 -21.47 11.19 0.33
C GLU A 112 -21.27 11.20 1.86
N ASN A 113 -21.29 10.04 2.52
CA ASN A 113 -21.16 9.95 3.98
C ASN A 113 -19.81 9.39 4.45
N CYS A 114 -18.92 8.97 3.55
CA CYS A 114 -17.67 8.27 3.89
C CYS A 114 -16.79 9.11 4.81
N LYS A 115 -16.60 10.40 4.49
CA LYS A 115 -15.76 11.29 5.29
C LYS A 115 -16.34 11.52 6.69
N LYS A 116 -17.66 11.68 6.78
CA LYS A 116 -18.37 11.79 8.07
C LYS A 116 -18.25 10.49 8.89
N HIS A 117 -18.31 9.33 8.25
CA HIS A 117 -18.11 8.03 8.91
C HIS A 117 -16.72 7.94 9.52
N ILE A 118 -15.68 8.28 8.76
CA ILE A 118 -14.28 8.28 9.23
C ILE A 118 -14.08 9.30 10.36
N GLN A 119 -14.67 10.48 10.26
CA GLN A 119 -14.65 11.46 11.33
C GLN A 119 -15.25 10.89 12.63
N GLY A 120 -16.37 10.17 12.52
CA GLY A 120 -16.99 9.48 13.67
C GLY A 120 -16.07 8.41 14.29
N ILE A 121 -15.29 7.69 13.47
CA ILE A 121 -14.29 6.74 13.96
C ILE A 121 -13.20 7.49 14.75
N ILE A 122 -12.67 8.57 14.22
CA ILE A 122 -11.65 9.40 14.87
C ILE A 122 -12.16 9.91 16.23
N GLU A 123 -13.34 10.49 16.25
CA GLU A 123 -13.96 11.03 17.47
C GLU A 123 -14.16 9.94 18.54
N LYS A 124 -14.63 8.77 18.14
CA LYS A 124 -14.79 7.61 19.03
C LYS A 124 -13.45 7.18 19.64
N LEU A 125 -12.40 7.05 18.82
CA LEU A 125 -11.07 6.68 19.28
C LEU A 125 -10.50 7.71 20.26
N LEU A 126 -10.68 9.00 20.01
CA LEU A 126 -10.25 10.08 20.89
C LEU A 126 -10.95 10.05 22.27
N ILE A 127 -12.23 9.62 22.29
CA ILE A 127 -12.98 9.45 23.54
C ILE A 127 -12.50 8.21 24.31
N GLU A 128 -12.32 7.08 23.59
CA GLU A 128 -11.90 5.82 24.20
C GLU A 128 -10.43 5.82 24.64
N ASN A 129 -9.57 6.59 23.96
CA ASN A 129 -8.13 6.64 24.20
C ASN A 129 -7.61 8.09 24.32
N PRO A 130 -7.97 8.84 25.37
CA PRO A 130 -7.56 10.24 25.51
C PRO A 130 -6.05 10.46 25.54
N GLY A 131 -5.28 9.45 26.00
CA GLY A 131 -3.81 9.49 26.06
C GLY A 131 -3.12 9.30 24.69
N ALA A 132 -3.81 8.76 23.71
CA ALA A 132 -3.28 8.50 22.36
C ALA A 132 -3.70 9.57 21.33
N ARG A 133 -4.16 10.74 21.78
CA ARG A 133 -4.67 11.81 20.91
C ARG A 133 -3.72 12.16 19.77
N GLU A 134 -2.46 12.40 20.09
CA GLU A 134 -1.45 12.82 19.10
C GLU A 134 -1.20 11.73 18.04
N GLU A 135 -1.21 10.48 18.44
CA GLU A 135 -1.05 9.32 17.52
C GLU A 135 -2.27 9.17 16.61
N ILE A 136 -3.49 9.26 17.16
CA ILE A 136 -4.74 9.16 16.41
C ILE A 136 -4.83 10.30 15.39
N GLU A 137 -4.54 11.53 15.81
CA GLU A 137 -4.57 12.70 14.93
C GLU A 137 -3.49 12.62 13.84
N LYS A 138 -2.28 12.18 14.15
CA LYS A 138 -1.22 11.99 13.13
C LYS A 138 -1.48 10.83 12.16
N GLY A 139 -2.11 9.76 12.61
CA GLY A 139 -2.37 8.57 11.78
C GLY A 139 -3.59 8.71 10.88
N LEU A 140 -4.73 9.15 11.41
CA LEU A 140 -6.01 9.14 10.69
C LEU A 140 -6.42 10.49 10.09
N GLN A 141 -5.99 11.61 10.68
CA GLN A 141 -6.39 12.93 10.20
C GLN A 141 -5.88 13.23 8.79
N PRO A 142 -4.60 12.94 8.42
CA PRO A 142 -4.13 13.14 7.05
C PRO A 142 -4.92 12.33 6.02
N PHE A 143 -5.30 11.10 6.35
CA PHE A 143 -6.14 10.27 5.50
C PHE A 143 -7.53 10.88 5.35
N HIS A 144 -8.18 11.28 6.45
CA HIS A 144 -9.48 11.96 6.41
C HIS A 144 -9.42 13.23 5.55
N ASP A 145 -8.36 14.03 5.70
CA ASP A 145 -8.22 15.32 5.01
C ASP A 145 -7.98 15.17 3.51
N CYS A 146 -7.32 14.08 3.07
CA CYS A 146 -7.07 13.81 1.65
C CYS A 146 -8.29 13.26 0.89
N LEU A 147 -9.38 12.88 1.59
CA LEU A 147 -10.61 12.44 0.95
C LEU A 147 -11.32 13.61 0.26
N ILE A 148 -11.68 13.41 -1.00
CA ILE A 148 -12.34 14.40 -1.87
C ILE A 148 -13.83 14.06 -1.94
N GLU A 149 -14.68 14.99 -1.53
CA GLU A 149 -16.14 14.87 -1.58
C GLU A 149 -16.72 15.72 -2.72
N GLY A 150 -17.92 15.36 -3.17
CA GLY A 150 -18.70 16.16 -4.13
C GLY A 150 -18.25 16.02 -5.58
N GLU A 151 -17.29 15.16 -5.88
CA GLU A 151 -16.84 14.89 -7.23
C GLU A 151 -17.65 13.74 -7.89
N ASP A 152 -17.61 13.66 -9.21
CA ASP A 152 -18.20 12.53 -9.94
C ASP A 152 -17.47 11.23 -9.60
N LEU A 153 -18.22 10.25 -9.10
CA LEU A 153 -17.70 8.93 -8.75
C LEU A 153 -17.72 7.96 -9.95
N ILE A 154 -18.34 8.32 -11.08
CA ILE A 154 -18.34 7.46 -12.29
C ILE A 154 -17.10 7.80 -13.14
N ARG A 155 -15.96 7.27 -12.71
CA ARG A 155 -14.62 7.60 -13.19
C ARG A 155 -13.99 6.46 -14.00
N ASP A 156 -12.96 6.78 -14.77
CA ASP A 156 -12.18 5.83 -15.57
C ASP A 156 -10.69 5.76 -15.16
N ASP A 157 -10.35 6.39 -14.04
CA ASP A 157 -9.00 6.47 -13.48
C ASP A 157 -8.83 5.72 -12.14
N ILE A 158 -9.75 4.82 -11.82
CA ILE A 158 -9.79 4.12 -10.52
C ILE A 158 -8.91 2.89 -10.53
N ASN A 159 -8.01 2.80 -9.53
CA ASN A 159 -7.12 1.67 -9.29
C ASN A 159 -7.82 0.57 -8.51
N LYS A 160 -8.43 0.94 -7.39
CA LYS A 160 -9.18 0.05 -6.49
C LYS A 160 -10.24 0.84 -5.71
N ILE A 161 -11.07 0.13 -5.00
CA ILE A 161 -12.14 0.68 -4.19
C ILE A 161 -12.04 0.11 -2.79
N SER A 162 -12.13 0.97 -1.77
CA SER A 162 -12.21 0.58 -0.37
C SER A 162 -13.56 0.94 0.21
N PHE A 163 -14.17 0.04 0.98
CA PHE A 163 -15.45 0.27 1.63
C PHE A 163 -15.38 0.03 3.13
N LEU A 164 -16.14 0.82 3.87
CA LEU A 164 -16.21 0.81 5.32
C LEU A 164 -17.30 -0.14 5.79
N GLY A 165 -17.33 -0.44 7.07
CA GLY A 165 -18.22 -1.41 7.71
C GLY A 165 -19.59 -1.53 7.08
N SER A 166 -19.86 -2.70 6.52
CA SER A 166 -21.07 -3.00 5.75
C SER A 166 -22.04 -3.84 6.55
N SER A 167 -23.34 -3.62 6.37
CA SER A 167 -24.39 -4.54 6.83
C SER A 167 -24.43 -5.85 6.02
N LEU A 168 -23.85 -5.85 4.82
CA LEU A 168 -23.69 -7.04 3.99
C LEU A 168 -22.38 -7.74 4.37
N SER A 169 -22.38 -9.07 4.36
CA SER A 169 -21.18 -9.85 4.56
C SER A 169 -20.21 -9.67 3.39
N ILE A 170 -18.91 -9.81 3.65
CA ILE A 170 -17.86 -9.86 2.61
C ILE A 170 -18.20 -10.90 1.53
N GLU A 171 -18.78 -12.03 1.93
CA GLU A 171 -19.20 -13.10 1.03
C GLU A 171 -20.30 -12.67 0.04
N THR A 172 -21.26 -11.87 0.51
CA THR A 172 -22.30 -11.29 -0.35
C THR A 172 -21.69 -10.32 -1.37
N ILE A 173 -20.78 -9.46 -0.92
CA ILE A 173 -20.08 -8.52 -1.81
C ILE A 173 -19.20 -9.28 -2.81
N HIS A 174 -18.50 -10.32 -2.35
CA HIS A 174 -17.71 -11.18 -3.25
C HIS A 174 -18.59 -11.84 -4.32
N GLN A 175 -19.75 -12.37 -3.97
CA GLN A 175 -20.67 -13.00 -4.92
C GLN A 175 -21.19 -12.02 -5.98
N GLU A 176 -21.47 -10.76 -5.58
CA GLU A 176 -21.94 -9.72 -6.49
C GLU A 176 -20.87 -9.30 -7.50
N PHE A 177 -19.64 -9.16 -7.06
CA PHE A 177 -18.57 -8.55 -7.85
C PHE A 177 -17.60 -9.54 -8.51
N SER A 178 -17.58 -10.80 -8.10
CA SER A 178 -16.79 -11.86 -8.74
C SER A 178 -17.43 -12.25 -10.10
N PRO A 179 -16.67 -12.55 -11.15
CA PRO A 179 -15.21 -12.55 -11.22
C PRO A 179 -14.59 -11.23 -11.69
N LYS A 180 -15.34 -10.14 -11.75
CA LYS A 180 -14.87 -8.84 -12.24
C LYS A 180 -13.86 -8.18 -11.31
N PHE A 181 -13.95 -8.48 -10.00
CA PHE A 181 -13.07 -7.97 -8.97
C PHE A 181 -12.49 -9.09 -8.11
N THR A 182 -11.29 -8.87 -7.61
CA THR A 182 -10.79 -9.52 -6.41
C THR A 182 -11.33 -8.74 -5.21
N VAL A 183 -12.06 -9.42 -4.32
CA VAL A 183 -12.63 -8.84 -3.11
C VAL A 183 -11.90 -9.43 -1.91
N ILE A 184 -11.30 -8.59 -1.08
CA ILE A 184 -10.58 -9.01 0.14
C ILE A 184 -11.09 -8.22 1.34
N PRO A 185 -11.11 -8.82 2.54
CA PRO A 185 -11.37 -8.09 3.77
C PRO A 185 -10.34 -6.98 3.98
N SER A 186 -10.76 -5.85 4.56
CA SER A 186 -9.84 -4.80 4.95
C SER A 186 -8.86 -5.29 6.00
N THR A 187 -7.62 -4.84 5.89
CA THR A 187 -6.59 -5.04 6.92
C THR A 187 -6.63 -3.97 8.01
N VAL A 188 -7.48 -2.96 7.88
CA VAL A 188 -7.66 -1.86 8.82
C VAL A 188 -8.85 -2.15 9.75
N PRO A 189 -8.63 -2.61 10.99
CA PRO A 189 -9.71 -3.00 11.90
C PRO A 189 -10.69 -1.86 12.23
N LEU A 190 -10.21 -0.62 12.17
CA LEU A 190 -10.98 0.58 12.46
C LEU A 190 -12.13 0.82 11.47
N PHE A 191 -12.04 0.28 10.26
CA PHE A 191 -13.09 0.42 9.25
C PHE A 191 -14.32 -0.45 9.53
N GLY A 192 -14.26 -1.27 10.58
CA GLY A 192 -15.38 -2.07 11.06
C GLY A 192 -15.47 -3.45 10.43
N GLU A 193 -16.42 -4.23 10.95
CA GLU A 193 -16.73 -5.56 10.41
C GLU A 193 -17.28 -5.43 8.98
N ASN A 194 -16.98 -6.43 8.16
CA ASN A 194 -17.37 -6.45 6.74
C ASN A 194 -16.89 -5.22 5.95
N SER A 195 -15.77 -4.64 6.32
CA SER A 195 -15.03 -3.69 5.48
C SER A 195 -14.09 -4.44 4.54
N GLY A 196 -13.76 -3.84 3.41
CA GLY A 196 -12.91 -4.55 2.44
C GLY A 196 -12.47 -3.69 1.27
N GLU A 197 -11.78 -4.34 0.34
CA GLU A 197 -11.23 -3.75 -0.86
C GLU A 197 -11.63 -4.55 -2.10
N LEU A 198 -11.87 -3.83 -3.20
CA LEU A 198 -12.10 -4.40 -4.52
C LEU A 198 -11.03 -3.90 -5.49
N SER A 199 -10.34 -4.81 -6.14
CA SER A 199 -9.28 -4.51 -7.09
C SER A 199 -9.42 -5.30 -8.38
N VAL A 200 -8.68 -4.90 -9.41
CA VAL A 200 -8.61 -5.64 -10.69
C VAL A 200 -8.03 -7.03 -10.44
N PRO A 201 -8.66 -8.11 -10.95
CA PRO A 201 -8.19 -9.48 -10.71
C PRO A 201 -6.80 -9.76 -11.28
N GLY A 202 -6.04 -10.61 -10.59
CA GLY A 202 -4.73 -11.09 -11.06
C GLY A 202 -3.59 -10.08 -10.92
N ILE A 203 -3.82 -8.97 -10.24
CA ILE A 203 -2.81 -7.96 -9.93
C ILE A 203 -2.28 -8.21 -8.52
N HIS A 204 -0.96 -8.31 -8.39
CA HIS A 204 -0.26 -8.36 -7.13
C HIS A 204 1.19 -7.86 -7.27
N LYS A 205 1.84 -7.51 -6.17
CA LYS A 205 3.18 -6.92 -6.13
C LYS A 205 4.21 -7.71 -6.96
N ALA A 206 4.22 -9.03 -6.87
CA ALA A 206 5.20 -9.87 -7.59
C ALA A 206 5.07 -9.81 -9.12
N THR A 207 3.85 -9.77 -9.66
CA THR A 207 3.65 -9.64 -11.12
C THR A 207 4.12 -8.29 -11.65
N ALA A 208 3.96 -7.25 -10.84
CA ALA A 208 4.47 -5.91 -11.18
C ALA A 208 6.00 -5.87 -11.13
N ILE A 209 6.61 -6.48 -10.12
CA ILE A 209 8.08 -6.62 -10.02
C ILE A 209 8.62 -7.35 -11.24
N GLU A 210 8.00 -8.47 -11.65
CA GLU A 210 8.41 -9.21 -12.84
C GLU A 210 8.40 -8.34 -14.10
N LYS A 211 7.33 -7.57 -14.31
CA LYS A 211 7.22 -6.65 -15.44
C LYS A 211 8.32 -5.58 -15.39
N LEU A 212 8.53 -4.98 -14.22
CA LEU A 212 9.51 -3.89 -14.04
C LEU A 212 10.95 -4.36 -14.25
N ILE A 213 11.38 -5.46 -13.63
CA ILE A 213 12.76 -5.96 -13.80
C ILE A 213 13.04 -6.41 -15.22
N ARG A 214 12.05 -6.93 -15.94
CA ARG A 214 12.14 -7.26 -17.36
C ARG A 214 12.32 -6.00 -18.20
N HIS A 215 11.56 -4.94 -17.95
CA HIS A 215 11.69 -3.66 -18.62
C HIS A 215 13.07 -3.03 -18.41
N LEU A 216 13.56 -3.05 -17.16
CA LEU A 216 14.86 -2.51 -16.78
C LEU A 216 16.05 -3.45 -17.14
N ASN A 217 15.77 -4.63 -17.71
CA ASN A 217 16.77 -5.65 -18.03
C ASN A 217 17.63 -6.06 -16.80
N ILE A 218 17.00 -6.12 -15.63
CA ILE A 218 17.63 -6.55 -14.37
C ILE A 218 17.33 -8.03 -14.14
N LYS A 219 18.36 -8.79 -13.78
CA LYS A 219 18.21 -10.21 -13.47
C LYS A 219 17.62 -10.41 -12.08
N LYS A 220 16.82 -11.46 -11.90
CA LYS A 220 16.18 -11.82 -10.64
C LYS A 220 17.21 -11.99 -9.50
N GLU A 221 18.42 -12.48 -9.79
CA GLU A 221 19.49 -12.65 -8.78
C GLU A 221 19.98 -11.33 -8.17
N ASN A 222 19.54 -10.19 -8.71
CA ASN A 222 19.90 -8.86 -8.21
C ASN A 222 18.72 -8.16 -7.51
N THR A 223 17.66 -8.88 -7.14
CA THR A 223 16.44 -8.31 -6.57
C THR A 223 16.35 -8.54 -5.07
N PHE A 224 15.91 -7.53 -4.34
CA PHE A 224 15.60 -7.54 -2.92
C PHE A 224 14.17 -7.03 -2.71
N ALA A 225 13.48 -7.54 -1.70
CA ALA A 225 12.20 -7.01 -1.27
C ALA A 225 12.10 -7.01 0.26
N TYR A 226 11.44 -6.00 0.80
CA TYR A 226 11.18 -5.81 2.22
C TYR A 226 9.69 -5.65 2.45
N GLY A 227 9.14 -6.36 3.44
CA GLY A 227 7.72 -6.33 3.76
C GLY A 227 7.41 -6.84 5.16
N ASP A 228 6.19 -6.58 5.65
CA ASP A 228 5.71 -7.03 6.96
C ASP A 228 4.32 -7.68 6.91
N GLY A 229 3.52 -7.35 5.89
CA GLY A 229 2.15 -7.79 5.73
C GLY A 229 1.98 -9.08 4.91
N LEU A 230 0.81 -9.73 5.01
CA LEU A 230 0.52 -10.91 4.18
C LEU A 230 0.41 -10.58 2.69
N ASN A 231 0.10 -9.34 2.33
CA ASN A 231 0.09 -8.84 0.96
C ASN A 231 1.50 -8.71 0.34
N ASP A 232 2.55 -8.93 1.14
CA ASP A 232 3.94 -8.96 0.69
C ASP A 232 4.43 -10.39 0.39
N MET A 233 3.64 -11.40 0.73
CA MET A 233 4.04 -12.80 0.62
C MET A 233 4.58 -13.15 -0.76
N GLU A 234 3.81 -12.87 -1.80
CA GLU A 234 4.19 -13.18 -3.18
C GLU A 234 5.41 -12.35 -3.62
N MET A 235 5.52 -11.11 -3.15
CA MET A 235 6.66 -10.25 -3.44
C MET A 235 7.95 -10.84 -2.85
N LEU A 236 7.94 -11.20 -1.55
CA LEU A 236 9.11 -11.76 -0.88
C LEU A 236 9.52 -13.11 -1.48
N GLN A 237 8.56 -13.97 -1.82
CA GLN A 237 8.84 -15.26 -2.46
C GLN A 237 9.31 -15.14 -3.92
N TYR A 238 8.95 -14.05 -4.60
CA TYR A 238 9.32 -13.86 -6.00
C TYR A 238 10.76 -13.40 -6.16
N VAL A 239 11.26 -12.47 -5.35
CA VAL A 239 12.60 -11.90 -5.48
C VAL A 239 13.71 -12.90 -5.11
N GLN A 240 14.98 -12.54 -5.30
CA GLN A 240 16.11 -13.37 -4.88
C GLN A 240 16.33 -13.33 -3.36
N TYR A 241 16.10 -12.19 -2.74
CA TYR A 241 16.23 -11.99 -1.30
C TYR A 241 14.97 -11.31 -0.77
N GLY A 242 14.04 -12.12 -0.29
CA GLY A 242 12.84 -11.65 0.39
C GLY A 242 13.09 -11.51 1.88
N ILE A 243 13.03 -10.30 2.41
CA ILE A 243 13.36 -9.98 3.80
C ILE A 243 12.09 -9.54 4.53
N ALA A 244 11.70 -10.28 5.56
CA ALA A 244 10.63 -9.88 6.46
C ALA A 244 11.14 -8.91 7.52
N MET A 245 10.35 -7.89 7.84
CA MET A 245 10.62 -7.00 8.96
C MET A 245 10.45 -7.72 10.29
N GLY A 246 11.13 -7.28 11.35
CA GLY A 246 11.04 -7.85 12.68
C GLY A 246 9.64 -7.76 13.30
N ASN A 247 8.85 -6.75 12.91
CA ASN A 247 7.44 -6.59 13.26
C ASN A 247 6.47 -7.38 12.35
N ALA A 248 6.97 -8.10 11.33
CA ALA A 248 6.13 -8.87 10.42
C ALA A 248 5.38 -10.02 11.11
N LYS A 249 4.26 -10.45 10.49
CA LYS A 249 3.54 -11.63 10.95
C LYS A 249 4.40 -12.89 10.84
N GLU A 250 4.28 -13.79 11.80
CA GLU A 250 5.08 -15.03 11.85
C GLU A 250 4.95 -15.90 10.57
N THR A 251 3.78 -15.88 9.93
CA THR A 251 3.58 -16.57 8.65
C THR A 251 4.42 -15.98 7.51
N LEU A 252 4.62 -14.66 7.49
CA LEU A 252 5.50 -14.00 6.51
C LEU A 252 6.96 -14.26 6.83
N LYS A 253 7.36 -14.14 8.11
CA LYS A 253 8.72 -14.46 8.55
C LYS A 253 9.14 -15.88 8.18
N ALA A 254 8.23 -16.84 8.33
CA ALA A 254 8.48 -18.24 7.97
C ALA A 254 8.63 -18.48 6.46
N ALA A 255 8.14 -17.58 5.63
CA ALA A 255 8.19 -17.67 4.17
C ALA A 255 9.30 -16.81 3.53
N ALA A 256 9.91 -15.92 4.31
CA ALA A 256 10.99 -15.05 3.85
C ALA A 256 12.35 -15.78 3.86
N ASP A 257 13.28 -15.29 3.05
CA ASP A 257 14.67 -15.82 3.04
C ASP A 257 15.47 -15.36 4.27
N ASP A 258 15.10 -14.19 4.83
CA ASP A 258 15.75 -13.60 5.99
C ASP A 258 14.79 -12.74 6.79
N ILE A 259 15.15 -12.44 8.04
CA ILE A 259 14.41 -11.55 8.93
C ILE A 259 15.37 -10.46 9.40
N THR A 260 14.94 -9.21 9.30
CA THR A 260 15.67 -8.07 9.87
C THR A 260 15.03 -7.59 11.17
N ASP A 261 15.58 -6.55 11.79
CA ASP A 261 14.99 -5.91 12.96
C ASP A 261 13.68 -5.17 12.59
N THR A 262 12.97 -4.66 13.59
CA THR A 262 11.76 -3.88 13.38
C THR A 262 12.06 -2.53 12.70
N HIS A 263 11.02 -1.88 12.14
CA HIS A 263 11.16 -0.54 11.57
C HIS A 263 11.73 0.48 12.59
N ASP A 264 11.36 0.39 13.87
CA ASP A 264 11.85 1.28 14.94
C ASP A 264 13.25 0.89 15.46
N GLU A 265 13.69 -0.34 15.21
CA GLU A 265 15.03 -0.84 15.57
C GLU A 265 16.02 -0.79 14.39
N HIS A 266 15.78 0.12 13.44
CA HIS A 266 16.66 0.36 12.28
C HIS A 266 16.78 -0.84 11.29
N GLY A 267 15.76 -1.70 11.19
CA GLY A 267 15.81 -2.97 10.44
C GLY A 267 16.25 -2.80 9.00
N ILE A 268 15.73 -1.81 8.26
CA ILE A 268 16.13 -1.54 6.87
C ILE A 268 17.63 -1.23 6.80
N TYR A 269 18.11 -0.32 7.65
CA TYR A 269 19.52 0.09 7.67
C TYR A 269 20.45 -1.07 7.97
N HIS A 270 20.13 -1.87 9.00
CA HIS A 270 20.93 -3.05 9.38
C HIS A 270 20.97 -4.10 8.26
N SER A 271 19.84 -4.37 7.62
CA SER A 271 19.76 -5.29 6.51
C SER A 271 20.53 -4.79 5.29
N PHE A 272 20.43 -3.52 4.94
CA PHE A 272 21.18 -2.95 3.82
C PHE A 272 22.70 -3.05 4.03
N LYS A 273 23.18 -2.87 5.27
CA LYS A 273 24.59 -3.12 5.63
C LYS A 273 24.96 -4.60 5.53
N LYS A 274 24.12 -5.50 6.08
CA LYS A 274 24.33 -6.95 6.05
C LYS A 274 24.54 -7.48 4.63
N TYR A 275 23.77 -6.96 3.68
CA TYR A 275 23.83 -7.37 2.28
C TYR A 275 24.80 -6.53 1.42
N GLY A 276 25.53 -5.58 2.01
CA GLY A 276 26.49 -4.73 1.32
C GLY A 276 25.87 -3.77 0.31
N LEU A 277 24.58 -3.43 0.50
CA LEU A 277 23.87 -2.43 -0.30
C LEU A 277 24.34 -1.01 0.07
N ILE A 278 24.75 -0.83 1.33
CA ILE A 278 25.36 0.40 1.85
C ILE A 278 26.64 0.08 2.62
N GLN A 279 27.53 1.07 2.69
CA GLN A 279 28.74 1.05 3.51
C GLN A 279 28.56 1.96 4.74
N ASP A 280 29.47 1.87 5.72
CA ASP A 280 29.47 2.71 6.92
C ASP A 280 29.55 4.21 6.63
#